data_5f2ec4d90dafce2b0abe50331537d767
#
_entry.id   5f2ec4d90dafce2b0abe50331537d767
#
_cell.length_a   1.000
_cell.length_b   1.000
_cell.length_c   1.000
_cell.angle_alpha   90.00
_cell.angle_beta   90.00
_cell.angle_gamma   90.00
#
_symmetry.space_group_name_H-M   'P 1'
#
loop_
_entity.id
_entity.type
_entity.pdbx_description
1 polymer ?
#
loop_
_entity_poly.entity_id
_entity_poly.type
_entity_poly.pdbx_seq_one_letter_code
_entity_poly.pdbx_strand_id
1 'polypeptide(L)'
;MDISQNGEKEYDTWILLSRVYHMIAKLRRLELAKYNVQPVQAYILLILQSLGGETSPTELARYAYEDKSAISDILIRMEKQGLITKTKEVNGNSRVKVKMTIKGEESLRLSSEREYLRQVMSSLTPEKLEQLDSCLALIRDNAIGQLDIQEKTIVPPSKVPKYYHNKDLFPEETTVNY
;
A
#
# COMPACT_ATOMS: atom_id res chain seq x y z
N MET A 1 11.56 20.93 -32.96
CA MET A 1 10.78 19.99 -32.11
C MET A 1 9.85 20.83 -31.27
N ASP A 2 8.57 20.67 -31.49
CA ASP A 2 7.53 21.56 -30.98
C ASP A 2 7.29 21.29 -29.46
N ILE A 3 7.77 22.20 -28.61
CA ILE A 3 7.72 22.10 -27.14
C ILE A 3 6.25 22.11 -26.66
N SER A 4 5.33 22.68 -27.44
CA SER A 4 3.90 22.79 -27.09
C SER A 4 3.18 21.42 -27.16
N GLN A 5 3.46 20.58 -28.14
CA GLN A 5 2.82 19.27 -28.31
C GLN A 5 3.26 18.25 -27.23
N ASN A 6 4.48 18.35 -26.69
CA ASN A 6 4.94 17.45 -25.63
C ASN A 6 4.26 17.74 -24.30
N GLY A 7 4.08 19.03 -23.95
CA GLY A 7 3.42 19.41 -22.68
C GLY A 7 1.96 19.00 -22.61
N GLU A 8 1.22 19.02 -23.74
CA GLU A 8 -0.17 18.52 -23.81
C GLU A 8 -0.23 17.00 -23.58
N LYS A 9 0.68 16.24 -24.21
CA LYS A 9 0.71 14.78 -24.06
C LYS A 9 1.08 14.33 -22.64
N GLU A 10 1.99 15.01 -21.97
CA GLU A 10 2.37 14.75 -20.59
C GLU A 10 1.20 14.99 -19.65
N TYR A 11 0.47 16.09 -19.84
CA TYR A 11 -0.71 16.42 -19.06
C TYR A 11 -1.85 15.41 -19.29
N ASP A 12 -2.13 15.02 -20.51
CA ASP A 12 -3.12 14.00 -20.85
C ASP A 12 -2.78 12.64 -20.21
N THR A 13 -1.48 12.28 -20.22
CA THR A 13 -1.01 11.06 -19.56
C THR A 13 -1.22 11.11 -18.06
N TRP A 14 -0.97 12.27 -17.41
CA TRP A 14 -1.25 12.45 -16.00
C TRP A 14 -2.75 12.37 -15.69
N ILE A 15 -3.61 12.99 -16.50
CA ILE A 15 -5.07 12.88 -16.36
C ILE A 15 -5.53 11.43 -16.47
N LEU A 16 -5.00 10.67 -17.45
CA LEU A 16 -5.31 9.25 -17.60
C LEU A 16 -4.88 8.45 -16.37
N LEU A 17 -3.65 8.64 -15.90
CA LEU A 17 -3.12 7.98 -14.69
C LEU A 17 -4.01 8.26 -13.47
N SER A 18 -4.40 9.52 -13.27
CA SER A 18 -5.28 9.95 -12.18
C SER A 18 -6.65 9.27 -12.25
N ARG A 19 -7.27 9.24 -13.44
CA ARG A 19 -8.56 8.56 -13.65
C ARG A 19 -8.47 7.06 -13.39
N VAL A 20 -7.45 6.40 -13.91
CA VAL A 20 -7.21 4.96 -13.69
C VAL A 20 -7.04 4.67 -12.20
N TYR A 21 -6.21 5.46 -11.50
CA TYR A 21 -6.04 5.34 -10.06
C TYR A 21 -7.36 5.44 -9.31
N HIS A 22 -8.20 6.44 -9.61
CA HIS A 22 -9.49 6.62 -8.94
C HIS A 22 -10.47 5.46 -9.20
N MET A 23 -10.49 4.93 -10.42
CA MET A 23 -11.33 3.76 -10.75
C MET A 23 -10.87 2.50 -10.01
N ILE A 24 -9.57 2.21 -10.02
CA ILE A 24 -9.00 1.06 -9.31
C ILE A 24 -9.20 1.21 -7.79
N ALA A 25 -8.99 2.40 -7.24
CA ALA A 25 -9.22 2.68 -5.83
C ALA A 25 -10.70 2.49 -5.44
N LYS A 26 -11.65 2.80 -6.33
CA LYS A 26 -13.08 2.54 -6.12
C LYS A 26 -13.37 1.04 -6.11
N LEU A 27 -12.84 0.29 -7.07
CA LEU A 27 -12.99 -1.17 -7.10
C LEU A 27 -12.41 -1.82 -5.84
N ARG A 28 -11.24 -1.36 -5.42
CA ARG A 28 -10.58 -1.85 -4.20
C ARG A 28 -11.40 -1.55 -2.94
N ARG A 29 -12.05 -0.39 -2.85
CA ARG A 29 -12.98 -0.08 -1.75
C ARG A 29 -14.18 -1.02 -1.72
N LEU A 30 -14.77 -1.33 -2.86
CA LEU A 30 -15.90 -2.26 -2.96
C LEU A 30 -15.50 -3.67 -2.52
N GLU A 31 -14.32 -4.12 -2.92
CA GLU A 31 -13.77 -5.41 -2.52
C GLU A 31 -13.54 -5.49 -1.00
N LEU A 32 -12.85 -4.50 -0.44
CA LEU A 32 -12.50 -4.46 0.98
C LEU A 32 -13.70 -4.20 1.90
N ALA A 33 -14.76 -3.58 1.40
CA ALA A 33 -15.99 -3.37 2.17
C ALA A 33 -16.61 -4.67 2.66
N LYS A 34 -16.42 -5.79 1.94
CA LYS A 34 -16.84 -7.14 2.35
C LYS A 34 -16.24 -7.55 3.71
N TYR A 35 -15.06 -7.03 4.03
CA TYR A 35 -14.29 -7.35 5.23
C TYR A 35 -14.29 -6.22 6.27
N ASN A 36 -15.09 -5.18 6.03
CA ASN A 36 -15.13 -3.97 6.88
C ASN A 36 -13.76 -3.30 7.06
N VAL A 37 -12.95 -3.30 6.01
CA VAL A 37 -11.60 -2.69 5.98
C VAL A 37 -11.56 -1.62 4.90
N GLN A 38 -10.95 -0.47 5.21
CA GLN A 38 -10.69 0.58 4.23
C GLN A 38 -9.35 0.34 3.50
N PRO A 39 -9.17 0.78 2.25
CA PRO A 39 -7.92 0.60 1.51
C PRO A 39 -6.68 1.05 2.27
N VAL A 40 -6.74 2.23 2.91
CA VAL A 40 -5.62 2.74 3.72
C VAL A 40 -5.33 1.88 4.94
N GLN A 41 -6.35 1.28 5.57
CA GLN A 41 -6.16 0.36 6.69
C GLN A 41 -5.49 -0.95 6.24
N ALA A 42 -5.94 -1.51 5.10
CA ALA A 42 -5.29 -2.68 4.51
C ALA A 42 -3.81 -2.39 4.18
N TYR A 43 -3.51 -1.18 3.68
CA TYR A 43 -2.15 -0.77 3.38
C TYR A 43 -1.29 -0.62 4.65
N ILE A 44 -1.84 -0.04 5.73
CA ILE A 44 -1.14 0.06 7.02
C ILE A 44 -0.88 -1.33 7.62
N LEU A 45 -1.86 -2.25 7.57
CA LEU A 45 -1.66 -3.62 8.01
C LEU A 45 -0.55 -4.31 7.22
N LEU A 46 -0.48 -4.07 5.92
CA LEU A 46 0.57 -4.57 5.05
C LEU A 46 1.95 -4.05 5.47
N ILE A 47 2.08 -2.74 5.73
CA ILE A 47 3.32 -2.14 6.23
C ILE A 47 3.70 -2.76 7.58
N LEU A 48 2.75 -2.88 8.51
CA LEU A 48 3.00 -3.51 9.81
C LEU A 48 3.54 -4.93 9.67
N GLN A 49 2.92 -5.76 8.82
CA GLN A 49 3.38 -7.12 8.57
C GLN A 49 4.82 -7.14 8.04
N SER A 50 5.15 -6.26 7.09
CA SER A 50 6.50 -6.17 6.52
C SER A 50 7.58 -5.74 7.51
N LEU A 51 7.18 -5.08 8.58
CA LEU A 51 8.05 -4.62 9.66
C LEU A 51 8.05 -5.58 10.87
N GLY A 52 7.55 -6.80 10.71
CA GLY A 52 7.53 -7.81 11.77
C GLY A 52 6.33 -7.69 12.71
N GLY A 53 5.27 -7.00 12.31
CA GLY A 53 4.00 -6.90 13.04
C GLY A 53 3.89 -5.72 13.99
N GLU A 54 4.99 -4.98 14.23
CA GLU A 54 4.98 -3.77 15.09
C GLU A 54 5.90 -2.67 14.60
N THR A 55 5.53 -1.41 14.82
CA THR A 55 6.37 -0.24 14.53
C THR A 55 5.83 1.03 15.22
N SER A 56 6.47 2.18 14.99
CA SER A 56 6.00 3.48 15.51
C SER A 56 5.02 4.18 14.53
N PRO A 57 4.12 5.06 15.02
CA PRO A 57 3.28 5.89 14.14
C PRO A 57 4.08 6.75 13.16
N THR A 58 5.26 7.21 13.58
CA THR A 58 6.15 8.02 12.73
C THR A 58 6.71 7.20 11.57
N GLU A 59 7.07 5.95 11.81
CA GLU A 59 7.51 5.06 10.73
C GLU A 59 6.36 4.73 9.79
N LEU A 60 5.16 4.44 10.31
CA LEU A 60 3.98 4.22 9.46
C LEU A 60 3.69 5.42 8.55
N ALA A 61 3.76 6.65 9.07
CA ALA A 61 3.58 7.86 8.28
C ALA A 61 4.62 7.94 7.15
N ARG A 62 5.88 7.67 7.48
CA ARG A 62 6.98 7.65 6.49
C ARG A 62 6.76 6.59 5.40
N TYR A 63 6.41 5.37 5.78
CA TYR A 63 6.20 4.26 4.84
C TYR A 63 4.93 4.42 4.01
N ALA A 64 3.92 5.10 4.55
CA ALA A 64 2.68 5.37 3.83
C ALA A 64 2.76 6.63 2.94
N TYR A 65 3.83 7.42 3.03
CA TYR A 65 3.96 8.75 2.40
C TYR A 65 2.81 9.70 2.82
N GLU A 66 2.41 9.60 4.08
CA GLU A 66 1.30 10.35 4.65
C GLU A 66 1.76 11.23 5.82
N ASP A 67 0.99 12.27 6.10
CA ASP A 67 1.23 13.13 7.25
C ASP A 67 0.97 12.38 8.57
N LYS A 68 1.74 12.72 9.61
CA LYS A 68 1.61 12.11 10.94
C LYS A 68 0.21 12.28 11.55
N SER A 69 -0.45 13.42 11.29
CA SER A 69 -1.81 13.68 11.73
C SER A 69 -2.81 12.73 11.07
N ALA A 70 -2.73 12.57 9.74
CA ALA A 70 -3.57 11.66 8.98
C ALA A 70 -3.42 10.21 9.46
N ILE A 71 -2.18 9.74 9.66
CA ILE A 71 -1.90 8.41 10.20
C ILE A 71 -2.46 8.26 11.63
N SER A 72 -2.33 9.28 12.50
CA SER A 72 -2.88 9.24 13.85
C SER A 72 -4.38 8.97 13.85
N ASP A 73 -5.14 9.68 13.01
CA ASP A 73 -6.59 9.53 12.89
C ASP A 73 -6.99 8.14 12.36
N ILE A 74 -6.21 7.60 11.43
CA ILE A 74 -6.43 6.25 10.91
C ILE A 74 -6.17 5.21 12.01
N LEU A 75 -5.07 5.34 12.75
CA LEU A 75 -4.71 4.43 13.82
C LEU A 75 -5.72 4.45 14.99
N ILE A 76 -6.35 5.59 15.30
CA ILE A 76 -7.44 5.67 16.28
C ILE A 76 -8.63 4.80 15.83
N ARG A 77 -8.99 4.90 14.55
CA ARG A 77 -10.09 4.08 13.99
C ARG A 77 -9.75 2.59 13.95
N MET A 78 -8.53 2.25 13.55
CA MET A 78 -8.05 0.86 13.50
C MET A 78 -8.02 0.22 14.90
N GLU A 79 -7.62 0.97 15.91
CA GLU A 79 -7.61 0.52 17.31
C GLU A 79 -9.04 0.28 17.82
N LYS A 80 -9.98 1.21 17.55
CA LYS A 80 -11.42 1.02 17.88
C LYS A 80 -12.03 -0.20 17.18
N GLN A 81 -11.56 -0.53 15.98
CA GLN A 81 -11.98 -1.74 15.25
C GLN A 81 -11.29 -3.01 15.76
N GLY A 82 -10.28 -2.88 16.62
CA GLY A 82 -9.51 -4.00 17.14
C GLY A 82 -8.53 -4.60 16.13
N LEU A 83 -8.14 -3.86 15.07
CA LEU A 83 -7.17 -4.30 14.08
C LEU A 83 -5.73 -4.17 14.56
N ILE A 84 -5.50 -3.21 15.45
CA ILE A 84 -4.21 -2.91 16.08
C ILE A 84 -4.38 -2.64 17.55
N THR A 85 -3.28 -2.67 18.28
CA THR A 85 -3.13 -2.13 19.64
C THR A 85 -2.04 -1.06 19.66
N LYS A 86 -2.20 -0.06 20.55
CA LYS A 86 -1.17 0.95 20.82
C LYS A 86 -0.68 0.76 22.25
N THR A 87 0.63 0.67 22.42
CA THR A 87 1.28 0.60 23.74
C THR A 87 2.23 1.77 23.91
N LYS A 88 2.36 2.29 25.13
CA LYS A 88 3.37 3.28 25.47
C LYS A 88 4.51 2.57 26.19
N GLU A 89 5.72 2.68 25.67
CA GLU A 89 6.91 2.24 26.42
C GLU A 89 7.26 3.28 27.48
N VAL A 90 7.37 2.82 28.73
CA VAL A 90 7.58 3.68 29.91
C VAL A 90 9.07 3.92 30.19
N ASN A 91 9.98 3.38 29.39
CA ASN A 91 11.42 3.50 29.61
C ASN A 91 11.99 4.83 29.06
N GLY A 92 11.88 5.90 29.85
CA GLY A 92 12.61 7.18 29.67
C GLY A 92 12.19 8.09 28.50
N ASN A 93 11.77 7.54 27.36
CA ASN A 93 11.15 8.24 26.25
C ASN A 93 9.80 7.57 25.95
N SER A 94 8.71 8.29 26.20
CA SER A 94 7.35 7.80 25.95
C SER A 94 7.13 7.56 24.45
N ARG A 95 7.58 6.42 23.94
CA ARG A 95 7.41 6.00 22.54
C ARG A 95 6.13 5.18 22.42
N VAL A 96 5.27 5.59 21.49
CA VAL A 96 4.10 4.80 21.12
C VAL A 96 4.53 3.73 20.14
N LYS A 97 4.19 2.47 20.43
CA LYS A 97 4.27 1.34 19.50
C LYS A 97 2.88 0.96 19.02
N VAL A 98 2.77 0.63 17.75
CA VAL A 98 1.59 0.11 17.09
C VAL A 98 1.86 -1.34 16.76
N LYS A 99 1.01 -2.24 17.21
CA LYS A 99 1.13 -3.68 16.96
C LYS A 99 -0.13 -4.21 16.30
N MET A 100 0.03 -5.06 15.31
CA MET A 100 -1.07 -5.78 14.67
C MET A 100 -1.67 -6.80 15.62
N THR A 101 -3.00 -6.95 15.61
CA THR A 101 -3.72 -7.99 16.37
C THR A 101 -3.98 -9.21 15.50
N ILE A 102 -4.41 -10.33 16.10
CA ILE A 102 -4.89 -11.50 15.35
C ILE A 102 -6.03 -11.12 14.39
N LYS A 103 -6.94 -10.24 14.81
CA LYS A 103 -8.00 -9.72 13.93
C LYS A 103 -7.43 -8.89 12.78
N GLY A 104 -6.36 -8.13 13.03
CA GLY A 104 -5.64 -7.39 11.98
C GLY A 104 -4.98 -8.32 10.97
N GLU A 105 -4.35 -9.39 11.43
CA GLU A 105 -3.74 -10.42 10.57
C GLU A 105 -4.79 -11.09 9.68
N GLU A 106 -5.91 -11.51 10.26
CA GLU A 106 -7.01 -12.11 9.51
C GLU A 106 -7.62 -11.13 8.49
N SER A 107 -7.82 -9.87 8.89
CA SER A 107 -8.31 -8.82 7.99
C SER A 107 -7.34 -8.57 6.83
N LEU A 108 -6.03 -8.62 7.08
CA LEU A 108 -5.02 -8.52 6.05
C LEU A 108 -5.05 -9.72 5.10
N ARG A 109 -5.14 -10.94 5.64
CA ARG A 109 -5.26 -12.18 4.85
C ARG A 109 -6.45 -12.11 3.89
N LEU A 110 -7.65 -11.83 4.40
CA LEU A 110 -8.87 -11.69 3.60
C LEU A 110 -8.75 -10.58 2.55
N SER A 111 -8.12 -9.45 2.92
CA SER A 111 -7.91 -8.34 1.98
C SER A 111 -6.89 -8.65 0.88
N SER A 112 -6.15 -9.75 0.99
CA SER A 112 -5.11 -10.14 0.03
C SER A 112 -5.64 -10.90 -1.19
N GLU A 113 -6.91 -11.27 -1.25
CA GLU A 113 -7.52 -11.96 -2.39
C GLU A 113 -7.44 -11.16 -3.69
N ARG A 114 -7.66 -9.85 -3.64
CA ARG A 114 -7.45 -8.86 -4.73
C ARG A 114 -8.09 -9.29 -6.06
N GLU A 115 -9.26 -9.89 -6.02
CA GLU A 115 -9.93 -10.43 -7.20
C GLU A 115 -10.17 -9.37 -8.29
N TYR A 116 -10.77 -8.22 -7.91
CA TYR A 116 -11.03 -7.14 -8.87
C TYR A 116 -9.75 -6.54 -9.43
N LEU A 117 -8.71 -6.42 -8.60
CA LEU A 117 -7.43 -5.92 -9.07
C LEU A 117 -6.79 -6.87 -10.09
N ARG A 118 -6.84 -8.20 -9.82
CA ARG A 118 -6.37 -9.21 -10.76
C ARG A 118 -7.13 -9.16 -12.08
N GLN A 119 -8.46 -9.04 -12.03
CA GLN A 119 -9.29 -8.92 -13.24
C GLN A 119 -8.93 -7.69 -14.07
N VAL A 120 -8.70 -6.54 -13.44
CA VAL A 120 -8.25 -5.32 -14.15
C VAL A 120 -6.87 -5.53 -14.77
N MET A 121 -5.92 -6.04 -14.00
CA MET A 121 -4.54 -6.23 -14.46
C MET A 121 -4.39 -7.34 -15.50
N SER A 122 -5.29 -8.33 -15.54
CA SER A 122 -5.27 -9.39 -16.55
C SER A 122 -5.55 -8.91 -17.98
N SER A 123 -5.96 -7.66 -18.18
CA SER A 123 -6.03 -7.01 -19.50
C SER A 123 -4.64 -6.75 -20.12
N LEU A 124 -3.58 -6.83 -19.30
CA LEU A 124 -2.19 -6.66 -19.74
C LEU A 124 -1.50 -8.02 -19.87
N THR A 125 -0.68 -8.17 -20.91
CA THR A 125 0.26 -9.29 -20.97
C THR A 125 1.36 -9.12 -19.92
N PRO A 126 2.09 -10.20 -19.52
CA PRO A 126 3.20 -10.07 -18.56
C PRO A 126 4.23 -9.02 -18.96
N GLU A 127 4.58 -8.95 -20.24
CA GLU A 127 5.58 -7.98 -20.78
C GLU A 127 5.08 -6.54 -20.65
N LYS A 128 3.77 -6.30 -20.94
CA LYS A 128 3.17 -4.98 -20.78
C LYS A 128 3.06 -4.56 -19.31
N LEU A 129 2.82 -5.52 -18.43
CA LEU A 129 2.79 -5.25 -16.98
C LEU A 129 4.19 -4.86 -16.48
N GLU A 130 5.23 -5.55 -16.90
CA GLU A 130 6.62 -5.22 -16.56
C GLU A 130 7.05 -3.84 -17.11
N GLN A 131 6.63 -3.50 -18.33
CA GLN A 131 6.85 -2.18 -18.92
C GLN A 131 6.14 -1.08 -18.11
N LEU A 132 4.88 -1.32 -17.70
CA LEU A 132 4.12 -0.39 -16.87
C LEU A 132 4.79 -0.18 -15.52
N ASP A 133 5.22 -1.26 -14.85
CA ASP A 133 5.95 -1.20 -13.57
C ASP A 133 7.21 -0.34 -13.71
N SER A 134 7.97 -0.54 -14.78
CA SER A 134 9.19 0.23 -15.06
C SER A 134 8.89 1.72 -15.26
N CYS A 135 7.86 2.05 -16.04
CA CYS A 135 7.45 3.45 -16.27
C CYS A 135 6.97 4.12 -14.97
N LEU A 136 6.14 3.41 -14.16
CA LEU A 136 5.65 3.93 -12.89
C LEU A 136 6.78 4.13 -11.88
N ALA A 137 7.78 3.24 -11.86
CA ALA A 137 8.96 3.38 -11.02
C ALA A 137 9.75 4.65 -11.36
N LEU A 138 9.99 4.92 -12.65
CA LEU A 138 10.67 6.14 -13.10
C LEU A 138 9.89 7.41 -12.71
N ILE A 139 8.57 7.42 -12.92
CA ILE A 139 7.72 8.57 -12.53
C ILE A 139 7.78 8.79 -11.03
N ARG A 140 7.65 7.73 -10.23
CA ARG A 140 7.76 7.79 -8.77
C ARG A 140 9.08 8.37 -8.32
N ASP A 141 10.20 7.88 -8.84
CA ASP A 141 11.54 8.27 -8.41
C ASP A 141 11.81 9.75 -8.75
N ASN A 142 11.35 10.22 -9.92
CA ASN A 142 11.39 11.63 -10.27
C ASN A 142 10.51 12.49 -9.37
N ALA A 143 9.29 12.05 -9.05
CA ALA A 143 8.40 12.79 -8.15
C ALA A 143 8.99 12.91 -6.74
N ILE A 144 9.61 11.85 -6.22
CA ILE A 144 10.33 11.85 -4.94
C ILE A 144 11.47 12.89 -4.96
N GLY A 145 12.24 12.95 -6.04
CA GLY A 145 13.31 13.94 -6.21
C GLY A 145 12.79 15.39 -6.22
N GLN A 146 11.64 15.63 -6.86
CA GLN A 146 11.03 16.97 -6.91
C GLN A 146 10.45 17.42 -5.54
N LEU A 147 10.01 16.47 -4.72
CA LEU A 147 9.46 16.74 -3.39
C LEU A 147 10.55 16.94 -2.32
N ASP A 148 11.84 16.89 -2.68
CA ASP A 148 12.99 16.96 -1.76
C ASP A 148 12.83 16.00 -0.56
N ILE A 149 12.22 14.84 -0.82
CA ILE A 149 12.03 13.80 0.19
C ILE A 149 13.41 13.18 0.44
N GLN A 150 13.95 13.40 1.65
CA GLN A 150 15.28 12.87 2.00
C GLN A 150 15.30 11.34 1.78
N GLU A 151 16.39 10.82 1.21
CA GLU A 151 16.60 9.39 0.92
C GLU A 151 16.27 8.45 2.10
N LYS A 152 16.48 8.92 3.34
CA LYS A 152 16.09 8.19 4.56
C LYS A 152 14.59 7.97 4.72
N THR A 153 13.77 8.72 3.96
CA THR A 153 12.31 8.63 3.97
C THR A 153 11.82 7.69 2.87
N ILE A 154 12.66 7.42 1.88
CA ILE A 154 12.33 6.53 0.77
C ILE A 154 12.47 5.09 1.25
N VAL A 155 11.35 4.37 1.26
CA VAL A 155 11.39 2.92 1.44
C VAL A 155 11.95 2.34 0.15
N PRO A 156 13.14 1.67 0.17
CA PRO A 156 13.64 1.03 -1.03
C PRO A 156 12.58 0.06 -1.56
N PRO A 157 12.41 -0.08 -2.88
CA PRO A 157 11.49 -1.06 -3.47
C PRO A 157 11.67 -2.48 -2.93
N SER A 158 12.89 -2.82 -2.48
CA SER A 158 13.21 -4.10 -1.82
C SER A 158 12.64 -4.25 -0.41
N LYS A 159 12.22 -3.14 0.25
CA LYS A 159 11.58 -3.12 1.58
C LYS A 159 10.09 -2.79 1.52
N VAL A 160 9.60 -2.24 0.42
CA VAL A 160 8.18 -2.34 0.11
C VAL A 160 7.94 -3.82 -0.12
N PRO A 161 7.07 -4.46 0.66
CA PRO A 161 6.89 -5.89 0.52
C PRO A 161 6.65 -6.23 -0.95
N LYS A 162 7.45 -7.13 -1.50
CA LYS A 162 7.19 -7.73 -2.82
C LYS A 162 5.95 -8.63 -2.74
N TYR A 163 4.88 -8.09 -2.15
CA TYR A 163 3.62 -8.80 -1.95
C TYR A 163 2.94 -9.21 -3.24
N TYR A 164 3.48 -8.74 -4.35
CA TYR A 164 2.92 -9.08 -5.64
C TYR A 164 3.47 -10.39 -6.22
N HIS A 165 4.51 -10.98 -5.61
CA HIS A 165 5.15 -12.18 -6.16
C HIS A 165 5.48 -13.28 -5.15
N ASN A 166 5.11 -13.18 -3.90
CA ASN A 166 5.50 -14.22 -2.94
C ASN A 166 4.39 -15.27 -2.79
N LYS A 167 4.46 -16.33 -3.59
CA LYS A 167 3.71 -17.58 -3.42
C LYS A 167 3.96 -18.23 -2.05
N ASP A 168 5.08 -17.88 -1.38
CA ASP A 168 5.53 -18.53 -0.15
C ASP A 168 4.77 -18.07 1.11
N LEU A 169 3.98 -16.98 1.04
CA LEU A 169 3.15 -16.54 2.16
C LEU A 169 1.76 -17.18 2.21
N PHE A 170 1.37 -17.84 1.14
CA PHE A 170 0.13 -18.60 1.06
C PHE A 170 0.45 -19.88 0.30
N PRO A 171 0.75 -21.03 0.99
CA PRO A 171 0.88 -22.30 0.33
C PRO A 171 -0.42 -22.57 -0.44
N GLU A 172 -0.27 -22.97 -1.70
CA GLU A 172 -1.41 -23.40 -2.53
C GLU A 172 -2.18 -24.44 -1.72
N GLU A 173 -3.48 -24.19 -1.49
CA GLU A 173 -4.36 -25.17 -0.89
C GLU A 173 -4.21 -26.46 -1.70
N THR A 174 -3.74 -27.50 -1.04
CA THR A 174 -3.74 -28.86 -1.57
C THR A 174 -5.14 -29.14 -2.07
N THR A 175 -5.31 -29.26 -3.37
CA THR A 175 -6.54 -29.71 -4.00
C THR A 175 -6.94 -31.03 -3.37
N VAL A 176 -7.89 -30.98 -2.45
CA VAL A 176 -8.57 -32.19 -1.98
C VAL A 176 -9.49 -32.60 -3.12
N ASN A 177 -9.06 -33.59 -3.87
CA ASN A 177 -9.91 -34.30 -4.84
C ASN A 177 -11.05 -34.99 -4.08
N TYR A 178 -12.28 -34.58 -4.38
CA TYR A 178 -13.49 -35.36 -4.14
C TYR A 178 -13.81 -36.19 -5.38
#